data_76dc0e197a80acab45355238a44d46ae
#
_entry.id   76dc0e197a80acab45355238a44d46ae
#
_cell.length_a   1.000
_cell.length_b   1.000
_cell.length_c   1.000
_cell.angle_alpha   90.00
_cell.angle_beta   90.00
_cell.angle_gamma   90.00
#
_symmetry.space_group_name_H-M   'P 1'
#
loop_
_entity.id
_entity.type
_entity.pdbx_description
1 polymer ?
#
loop_
_entity_poly.entity_id
_entity_poly.type
_entity_poly.pdbx_seq_one_letter_code
_entity_poly.pdbx_strand_id
1 'polypeptide(L)'
;MKSILKKQTVIFATIIVLVFAFGMMLASDNKTITTSGNVLSTKKIEWGIKRSDNHNQPDLGSVNKELIDKYNGMAIGGKDSKKVYLTFDMGYEAGYTEKILEVLKQNDVKAAFFITAHYVNSQPELVKRMINEEHIIGNHTVNHKSMPSLNNEQIKEEVMNLHTSIFNKFGYEMKYMRPPKGEYSESSLAYCNTLGYTTVMWSFAYDDWDEKKQGREEYGKKKILDNIHNGAILLLHGTSKDNSNILDYCIKEIKNMGYEFASLDEFEK
;
A
#
# COMPACT_ATOMS: atom_id res chain seq x y z
N MET A 1 -51.69 -28.25 -19.84
CA MET A 1 -50.76 -28.73 -18.79
C MET A 1 -49.47 -29.32 -19.33
N LYS A 2 -49.48 -30.24 -20.35
CA LYS A 2 -48.23 -30.86 -20.88
C LYS A 2 -47.25 -29.91 -21.60
N SER A 3 -47.71 -28.78 -22.15
CA SER A 3 -46.85 -27.82 -22.86
C SER A 3 -46.04 -26.90 -21.90
N ILE A 4 -46.59 -26.58 -20.75
CA ILE A 4 -45.94 -25.73 -19.74
C ILE A 4 -44.82 -26.49 -19.01
N LEU A 5 -45.03 -27.78 -18.71
CA LEU A 5 -44.00 -28.63 -18.10
C LEU A 5 -42.76 -28.81 -19.02
N LYS A 6 -42.96 -28.98 -20.36
CA LYS A 6 -41.84 -29.08 -21.30
C LYS A 6 -41.00 -27.79 -21.39
N LYS A 7 -41.64 -26.62 -21.30
CA LYS A 7 -40.90 -25.34 -21.30
C LYS A 7 -40.06 -25.12 -20.01
N GLN A 8 -40.62 -25.51 -18.86
CA GLN A 8 -39.89 -25.43 -17.59
C GLN A 8 -38.69 -26.37 -17.52
N THR A 9 -38.82 -27.60 -18.06
CA THR A 9 -37.73 -28.58 -18.09
C THR A 9 -36.57 -28.12 -19.00
N VAL A 10 -36.89 -27.49 -20.15
CA VAL A 10 -35.86 -26.95 -21.08
C VAL A 10 -35.13 -25.74 -20.44
N ILE A 11 -35.83 -24.85 -19.75
CA ILE A 11 -35.22 -23.70 -19.06
C ILE A 11 -34.30 -24.18 -17.94
N PHE A 12 -34.70 -25.17 -17.14
CA PHE A 12 -33.88 -25.74 -16.07
C PHE A 12 -32.63 -26.45 -16.65
N ALA A 13 -32.74 -27.19 -17.74
CA ALA A 13 -31.61 -27.84 -18.39
C ALA A 13 -30.60 -26.80 -18.96
N THR A 14 -31.09 -25.69 -19.51
CA THR A 14 -30.24 -24.63 -20.07
C THR A 14 -29.51 -23.85 -18.96
N ILE A 15 -30.16 -23.62 -17.82
CA ILE A 15 -29.52 -22.96 -16.65
C ILE A 15 -28.44 -23.86 -16.05
N ILE A 16 -28.68 -25.17 -15.94
CA ILE A 16 -27.67 -26.12 -15.40
C ILE A 16 -26.46 -26.23 -16.35
N VAL A 17 -26.64 -26.17 -17.66
CA VAL A 17 -25.54 -26.21 -18.64
C VAL A 17 -24.73 -24.90 -18.59
N LEU A 18 -25.38 -23.74 -18.42
CA LEU A 18 -24.69 -22.46 -18.26
C LEU A 18 -23.92 -22.36 -16.94
N VAL A 19 -24.45 -22.87 -15.85
CA VAL A 19 -23.75 -22.93 -14.55
C VAL A 19 -22.56 -23.90 -14.61
N PHE A 20 -22.68 -25.03 -15.31
CA PHE A 20 -21.57 -25.96 -15.52
C PHE A 20 -20.49 -25.40 -16.46
N ALA A 21 -20.87 -24.67 -17.51
CA ALA A 21 -19.93 -24.02 -18.42
C ALA A 21 -19.20 -22.85 -17.74
N PHE A 22 -19.90 -22.09 -16.88
CA PHE A 22 -19.30 -21.02 -16.07
C PHE A 22 -18.40 -21.58 -14.94
N GLY A 23 -18.81 -22.69 -14.32
CA GLY A 23 -17.98 -23.40 -13.33
C GLY A 23 -16.73 -24.05 -13.94
N MET A 24 -16.79 -24.55 -15.19
CA MET A 24 -15.61 -25.03 -15.91
C MET A 24 -14.70 -23.91 -16.41
N MET A 25 -15.23 -22.69 -16.66
CA MET A 25 -14.42 -21.53 -17.02
C MET A 25 -13.65 -20.97 -15.82
N LEU A 26 -14.15 -21.17 -14.59
CA LEU A 26 -13.45 -20.81 -13.36
C LEU A 26 -12.49 -21.92 -12.86
N ALA A 27 -12.57 -23.13 -13.41
CA ALA A 27 -11.71 -24.25 -13.02
C ALA A 27 -10.49 -24.46 -13.94
N SER A 28 -10.28 -23.60 -14.94
CA SER A 28 -9.27 -23.79 -15.98
C SER A 28 -8.25 -22.64 -16.06
N ASP A 29 -7.72 -22.18 -14.93
CA ASP A 29 -6.47 -21.44 -14.93
C ASP A 29 -5.59 -21.80 -13.72
N ASN A 30 -5.37 -23.09 -13.52
CA ASN A 30 -4.11 -23.54 -12.93
C ASN A 30 -3.02 -23.38 -14.01
N LYS A 31 -2.72 -22.16 -14.40
CA LYS A 31 -1.43 -21.84 -15.00
C LYS A 31 -0.40 -22.06 -13.92
N THR A 32 0.16 -23.27 -13.89
CA THR A 32 1.49 -23.51 -13.36
C THR A 32 2.40 -22.57 -14.14
N ILE A 33 2.72 -21.41 -13.58
CA ILE A 33 3.76 -20.54 -14.10
C ILE A 33 5.07 -21.27 -13.81
N THR A 34 5.45 -22.15 -14.72
CA THR A 34 6.82 -22.60 -14.87
C THR A 34 7.59 -21.41 -15.44
N THR A 35 7.96 -20.48 -14.59
CA THR A 35 9.07 -19.59 -14.88
C THR A 35 10.30 -20.45 -15.08
N SER A 36 10.90 -20.36 -16.25
CA SER A 36 12.15 -21.00 -16.59
C SER A 36 13.14 -20.91 -15.41
N GLY A 37 13.44 -22.03 -14.81
CA GLY A 37 14.63 -22.48 -14.09
C GLY A 37 15.37 -21.60 -13.08
N ASN A 38 15.02 -20.38 -12.81
CA ASN A 38 15.70 -19.58 -11.79
C ASN A 38 14.88 -19.55 -10.48
N VAL A 39 15.42 -20.24 -9.47
CA VAL A 39 14.89 -20.15 -8.11
C VAL A 39 15.11 -18.73 -7.62
N LEU A 40 14.01 -17.99 -7.38
CA LEU A 40 14.09 -16.62 -6.87
C LEU A 40 14.64 -16.62 -5.45
N SER A 41 15.46 -15.62 -5.14
CA SER A 41 16.09 -15.50 -3.82
C SER A 41 15.06 -15.24 -2.72
N THR A 42 15.12 -16.06 -1.66
CA THR A 42 14.34 -15.87 -0.43
C THR A 42 15.13 -15.11 0.63
N LYS A 43 16.37 -14.69 0.32
CA LYS A 43 17.22 -13.93 1.24
C LYS A 43 16.52 -12.63 1.63
N LYS A 44 16.42 -12.42 2.96
CA LYS A 44 15.87 -11.19 3.50
C LYS A 44 16.70 -9.97 3.09
N ILE A 45 16.02 -8.95 2.62
CA ILE A 45 16.52 -7.61 2.40
C ILE A 45 15.72 -6.68 3.29
N GLU A 46 16.40 -5.78 3.99
CA GLU A 46 15.82 -4.71 4.77
C GLU A 46 15.89 -3.42 3.96
N TRP A 47 14.75 -2.78 3.76
CA TRP A 47 14.71 -1.52 3.02
C TRP A 47 15.46 -0.43 3.76
N GLY A 48 16.38 0.19 3.09
CA GLY A 48 17.16 1.31 3.61
C GLY A 48 17.49 2.30 2.50
N ILE A 49 17.62 3.56 2.86
CA ILE A 49 17.98 4.65 1.95
C ILE A 49 19.16 5.42 2.51
N LYS A 50 20.04 5.90 1.65
CA LYS A 50 21.09 6.85 2.01
C LYS A 50 20.63 8.23 1.59
N ARG A 51 20.35 9.08 2.58
CA ARG A 51 19.89 10.46 2.35
C ARG A 51 20.94 11.27 1.59
N SER A 52 20.45 12.22 0.81
CA SER A 52 21.26 13.22 0.13
C SER A 52 20.94 14.63 0.68
N ASP A 53 21.86 15.56 0.48
CA ASP A 53 21.68 16.95 0.88
C ASP A 53 20.99 17.78 -0.22
N ASN A 54 20.56 19.00 0.12
CA ASN A 54 20.05 20.00 -0.82
C ASN A 54 18.86 19.52 -1.66
N HIS A 55 17.93 18.80 -1.04
CA HIS A 55 16.73 18.25 -1.70
C HIS A 55 16.99 17.35 -2.90
N ASN A 56 18.20 16.79 -2.99
CA ASN A 56 18.50 15.76 -3.97
C ASN A 56 17.83 14.43 -3.57
N GLN A 57 17.50 13.63 -4.57
CA GLN A 57 16.96 12.29 -4.33
C GLN A 57 17.97 11.43 -3.55
N PRO A 58 17.50 10.63 -2.56
CA PRO A 58 18.35 9.70 -1.82
C PRO A 58 18.82 8.56 -2.72
N ASP A 59 19.94 7.94 -2.35
CA ASP A 59 20.36 6.69 -2.94
C ASP A 59 19.60 5.52 -2.30
N LEU A 60 18.88 4.76 -3.13
CA LEU A 60 18.12 3.58 -2.71
C LEU A 60 18.99 2.32 -2.61
N GLY A 61 20.24 2.38 -3.09
CA GLY A 61 21.09 1.22 -3.30
C GLY A 61 20.72 0.42 -4.56
N SER A 62 21.72 -0.10 -5.25
CA SER A 62 21.56 -0.76 -6.56
C SER A 62 20.61 -1.96 -6.50
N VAL A 63 20.75 -2.81 -5.48
CA VAL A 63 19.92 -4.02 -5.31
C VAL A 63 18.45 -3.65 -5.09
N ASN A 64 18.18 -2.68 -4.22
CA ASN A 64 16.82 -2.22 -3.96
C ASN A 64 16.17 -1.67 -5.22
N LYS A 65 16.92 -0.78 -5.93
CA LYS A 65 16.43 -0.17 -7.17
C LYS A 65 16.13 -1.22 -8.23
N GLU A 66 17.06 -2.14 -8.47
CA GLU A 66 16.90 -3.21 -9.46
C GLU A 66 15.66 -4.07 -9.18
N LEU A 67 15.47 -4.52 -7.94
CA LEU A 67 14.37 -5.39 -7.59
C LEU A 67 13.01 -4.66 -7.62
N ILE A 68 12.95 -3.41 -7.14
CA ILE A 68 11.72 -2.62 -7.21
C ILE A 68 11.33 -2.35 -8.68
N ASP A 69 12.28 -1.98 -9.52
CA ASP A 69 12.03 -1.75 -10.95
C ASP A 69 11.61 -3.05 -11.67
N LYS A 70 12.27 -4.17 -11.38
CA LYS A 70 11.99 -5.49 -11.96
C LYS A 70 10.56 -5.96 -11.72
N TYR A 71 10.00 -5.66 -10.55
CA TYR A 71 8.66 -6.07 -10.16
C TYR A 71 7.64 -4.90 -10.16
N ASN A 72 7.91 -3.86 -10.94
CA ASN A 72 7.03 -2.70 -11.13
C ASN A 72 6.62 -2.01 -9.82
N GLY A 73 7.49 -2.06 -8.81
CA GLY A 73 7.27 -1.38 -7.54
C GLY A 73 7.51 0.13 -7.64
N MET A 74 7.13 0.82 -6.58
CA MET A 74 7.30 2.27 -6.40
C MET A 74 8.17 2.51 -5.16
N ALA A 75 9.13 3.41 -5.25
CA ALA A 75 9.95 3.83 -4.10
C ALA A 75 10.31 5.31 -4.17
N ILE A 76 10.51 5.83 -5.36
CA ILE A 76 10.84 7.22 -5.65
C ILE A 76 10.37 7.55 -7.07
N GLY A 77 9.74 8.68 -7.24
CA GLY A 77 9.28 9.16 -8.55
C GLY A 77 10.38 9.82 -9.37
N GLY A 78 10.00 10.35 -10.54
CA GLY A 78 10.92 11.00 -11.47
C GLY A 78 11.73 12.13 -10.82
N LYS A 79 13.01 12.22 -11.19
CA LYS A 79 13.93 13.23 -10.61
C LYS A 79 13.56 14.68 -10.96
N ASP A 80 12.82 14.88 -12.04
CA ASP A 80 12.38 16.19 -12.50
C ASP A 80 10.93 16.50 -12.08
N SER A 81 10.22 15.53 -11.47
CA SER A 81 8.85 15.67 -11.01
C SER A 81 8.81 16.34 -9.64
N LYS A 82 8.09 17.46 -9.54
CA LYS A 82 7.81 18.13 -8.26
C LYS A 82 6.71 17.46 -7.45
N LYS A 83 6.14 16.34 -7.94
CA LYS A 83 5.16 15.56 -7.18
C LYS A 83 5.79 14.87 -5.98
N VAL A 84 5.07 14.89 -4.87
CA VAL A 84 5.39 14.18 -3.64
C VAL A 84 4.18 13.38 -3.19
N TYR A 85 4.42 12.20 -2.64
CA TYR A 85 3.39 11.23 -2.31
C TYR A 85 3.39 10.98 -0.81
N LEU A 86 2.30 11.35 -0.15
CA LEU A 86 2.18 11.20 1.30
C LEU A 86 1.58 9.85 1.64
N THR A 87 2.27 9.07 2.47
CA THR A 87 1.82 7.74 2.87
C THR A 87 1.93 7.53 4.37
N PHE A 88 1.00 6.75 4.92
CA PHE A 88 0.95 6.39 6.34
C PHE A 88 0.89 4.88 6.52
N ASP A 89 1.70 4.32 7.42
CA ASP A 89 1.53 2.96 7.90
C ASP A 89 0.68 2.95 9.18
N MET A 90 -0.37 2.09 9.18
CA MET A 90 -1.44 2.08 10.17
C MET A 90 -1.59 0.68 10.78
N GLY A 91 -0.86 0.40 11.85
CA GLY A 91 -0.96 -0.86 12.58
C GLY A 91 -2.11 -0.88 13.60
N TYR A 92 -2.27 0.20 14.34
CA TYR A 92 -3.32 0.44 15.34
C TYR A 92 -3.65 1.95 15.44
N GLU A 93 -4.73 2.29 16.12
CA GLU A 93 -5.16 3.69 16.34
C GLU A 93 -4.62 4.20 17.70
N ALA A 94 -3.99 5.36 17.66
CA ALA A 94 -3.48 6.06 18.84
C ALA A 94 -4.25 7.36 19.17
N GLY A 95 -5.37 7.62 18.50
CA GLY A 95 -6.21 8.80 18.71
C GLY A 95 -5.85 10.00 17.83
N TYR A 96 -5.05 9.80 16.78
CA TYR A 96 -4.55 10.91 15.96
C TYR A 96 -5.08 10.91 14.53
N THR A 97 -5.67 9.81 14.06
CA THR A 97 -6.08 9.66 12.65
C THR A 97 -7.16 10.65 12.25
N GLU A 98 -8.14 10.93 13.11
CA GLU A 98 -9.18 11.93 12.81
C GLU A 98 -8.58 13.30 12.50
N LYS A 99 -7.60 13.73 13.32
CA LYS A 99 -6.90 15.00 13.12
C LYS A 99 -6.07 15.00 11.84
N ILE A 100 -5.40 13.88 11.52
CA ILE A 100 -4.65 13.72 10.27
C ILE A 100 -5.58 13.88 9.07
N LEU A 101 -6.72 13.19 9.05
CA LEU A 101 -7.71 13.28 7.98
C LEU A 101 -8.27 14.70 7.83
N GLU A 102 -8.54 15.38 8.93
CA GLU A 102 -9.02 16.77 8.90
C GLU A 102 -7.98 17.71 8.27
N VAL A 103 -6.71 17.57 8.63
CA VAL A 103 -5.61 18.35 8.03
C VAL A 103 -5.48 18.06 6.53
N LEU A 104 -5.54 16.80 6.12
CA LEU A 104 -5.47 16.41 4.71
C LEU A 104 -6.61 17.04 3.90
N LYS A 105 -7.85 16.99 4.44
CA LYS A 105 -9.03 17.60 3.85
C LYS A 105 -8.90 19.11 3.71
N GLN A 106 -8.47 19.80 4.78
CA GLN A 106 -8.29 21.26 4.79
C GLN A 106 -7.25 21.74 3.77
N ASN A 107 -6.26 20.92 3.49
CA ASN A 107 -5.20 21.23 2.54
C ASN A 107 -5.42 20.65 1.13
N ASP A 108 -6.53 19.96 0.89
CA ASP A 108 -6.83 19.27 -0.36
C ASP A 108 -5.68 18.30 -0.77
N VAL A 109 -5.26 17.44 0.16
CA VAL A 109 -4.20 16.46 -0.06
C VAL A 109 -4.75 15.06 0.06
N LYS A 110 -4.51 14.23 -0.97
CA LYS A 110 -4.82 12.79 -0.92
C LYS A 110 -3.57 12.03 -0.49
N ALA A 111 -3.76 11.07 0.41
CA ALA A 111 -2.69 10.22 0.94
C ALA A 111 -3.01 8.74 0.73
N ALA A 112 -2.00 7.87 0.89
CA ALA A 112 -2.22 6.44 0.95
C ALA A 112 -2.01 5.91 2.38
N PHE A 113 -2.96 5.12 2.86
CA PHE A 113 -2.93 4.51 4.19
C PHE A 113 -2.74 3.00 4.04
N PHE A 114 -1.56 2.50 4.39
CA PHE A 114 -1.25 1.08 4.41
C PHE A 114 -1.70 0.50 5.75
N ILE A 115 -2.83 -0.20 5.75
CA ILE A 115 -3.52 -0.65 6.95
C ILE A 115 -3.37 -2.15 7.19
N THR A 116 -3.28 -2.56 8.46
CA THR A 116 -3.33 -3.98 8.86
C THR A 116 -4.76 -4.45 9.10
N ALA A 117 -4.96 -5.78 9.19
CA ALA A 117 -6.27 -6.33 9.55
C ALA A 117 -6.73 -5.88 10.96
N HIS A 118 -5.79 -5.68 11.89
CA HIS A 118 -6.11 -5.14 13.22
C HIS A 118 -6.75 -3.75 13.11
N TYR A 119 -6.15 -2.86 12.30
CA TYR A 119 -6.68 -1.51 12.10
C TYR A 119 -8.08 -1.53 11.49
N VAL A 120 -8.29 -2.32 10.44
CA VAL A 120 -9.62 -2.48 9.80
C VAL A 120 -10.70 -2.95 10.77
N ASN A 121 -10.35 -3.88 11.64
CA ASN A 121 -11.30 -4.48 12.57
C ASN A 121 -11.63 -3.56 13.75
N SER A 122 -10.64 -2.80 14.22
CA SER A 122 -10.81 -1.88 15.37
C SER A 122 -11.35 -0.51 14.95
N GLN A 123 -11.13 -0.06 13.70
CA GLN A 123 -11.43 1.30 13.24
C GLN A 123 -12.17 1.32 11.88
N PRO A 124 -13.26 0.56 11.71
CA PRO A 124 -13.95 0.47 10.42
C PRO A 124 -14.50 1.82 9.94
N GLU A 125 -14.93 2.70 10.84
CA GLU A 125 -15.46 4.01 10.49
C GLU A 125 -14.36 4.97 9.99
N LEU A 126 -13.16 4.89 10.55
CA LEU A 126 -12.03 5.66 10.03
C LEU A 126 -11.62 5.17 8.63
N VAL A 127 -11.58 3.86 8.40
CA VAL A 127 -11.30 3.29 7.07
C VAL A 127 -12.36 3.74 6.06
N LYS A 128 -13.64 3.70 6.43
CA LYS A 128 -14.74 4.20 5.60
C LYS A 128 -14.59 5.69 5.29
N ARG A 129 -14.18 6.51 6.28
CA ARG A 129 -13.91 7.93 6.11
C ARG A 129 -12.76 8.15 5.12
N MET A 130 -11.64 7.41 5.26
CA MET A 130 -10.52 7.48 4.33
C MET A 130 -10.97 7.22 2.88
N ILE A 131 -11.77 6.16 2.66
CA ILE A 131 -12.32 5.82 1.34
C ILE A 131 -13.22 6.94 0.79
N ASN A 132 -14.15 7.44 1.61
CA ASN A 132 -15.09 8.49 1.22
C ASN A 132 -14.39 9.84 0.92
N GLU A 133 -13.25 10.09 1.54
CA GLU A 133 -12.41 11.26 1.30
C GLU A 133 -11.37 11.01 0.18
N GLU A 134 -11.54 9.92 -0.59
CA GLU A 134 -10.74 9.55 -1.76
C GLU A 134 -9.25 9.29 -1.47
N HIS A 135 -8.94 8.85 -0.25
CA HIS A 135 -7.62 8.37 0.07
C HIS A 135 -7.44 6.92 -0.40
N ILE A 136 -6.21 6.55 -0.74
CA ILE A 136 -5.87 5.18 -1.11
C ILE A 136 -5.76 4.32 0.15
N ILE A 137 -6.42 3.16 0.14
CA ILE A 137 -6.21 2.10 1.12
C ILE A 137 -5.24 1.09 0.54
N GLY A 138 -4.08 0.98 1.15
CA GLY A 138 -3.03 0.01 0.83
C GLY A 138 -3.01 -1.16 1.81
N ASN A 139 -2.52 -2.29 1.35
CA ASN A 139 -2.41 -3.53 2.10
C ASN A 139 -1.10 -3.56 2.91
N HIS A 140 -1.21 -3.64 4.25
CA HIS A 140 -0.05 -3.80 5.13
C HIS A 140 -0.07 -5.15 5.86
N THR A 141 -0.69 -6.15 5.24
CA THR A 141 -0.87 -7.54 5.67
C THR A 141 -1.79 -7.75 6.88
N VAL A 142 -2.15 -9.00 7.13
CA VAL A 142 -3.03 -9.33 8.26
C VAL A 142 -2.31 -9.16 9.59
N ASN A 143 -1.13 -9.78 9.75
CA ASN A 143 -0.44 -9.90 11.02
C ASN A 143 0.90 -9.17 11.09
N HIS A 144 1.21 -8.34 10.10
CA HIS A 144 2.45 -7.57 10.04
C HIS A 144 3.73 -8.43 10.17
N LYS A 145 3.72 -9.63 9.57
CA LYS A 145 4.86 -10.56 9.58
C LYS A 145 5.92 -10.15 8.57
N SER A 146 7.18 -10.51 8.86
CA SER A 146 8.28 -10.40 7.91
C SER A 146 8.02 -11.25 6.67
N MET A 147 7.86 -10.62 5.49
CA MET A 147 7.51 -11.31 4.25
C MET A 147 8.53 -12.38 3.83
N PRO A 148 9.86 -12.16 3.97
CA PRO A 148 10.86 -13.16 3.64
C PRO A 148 10.82 -14.45 4.51
N SER A 149 10.15 -14.40 5.66
CA SER A 149 10.02 -15.58 6.55
C SER A 149 8.84 -16.48 6.16
N LEU A 150 8.07 -16.10 5.13
CA LEU A 150 6.84 -16.76 4.73
C LEU A 150 7.05 -17.50 3.40
N ASN A 151 6.37 -18.63 3.23
CA ASN A 151 6.22 -19.25 1.93
C ASN A 151 5.08 -18.58 1.13
N ASN A 152 4.93 -18.93 -0.14
CA ASN A 152 3.95 -18.28 -1.02
C ASN A 152 2.50 -18.40 -0.51
N GLU A 153 2.12 -19.56 0.04
CA GLU A 153 0.77 -19.74 0.59
C GLU A 153 0.53 -18.84 1.80
N GLN A 154 1.49 -18.75 2.70
CA GLN A 154 1.42 -17.84 3.85
C GLN A 154 1.40 -16.36 3.42
N ILE A 155 2.17 -15.99 2.38
CA ILE A 155 2.12 -14.64 1.81
C ILE A 155 0.71 -14.37 1.24
N LYS A 156 0.14 -15.32 0.51
CA LYS A 156 -1.22 -15.20 -0.02
C LYS A 156 -2.24 -15.01 1.10
N GLU A 157 -2.16 -15.79 2.17
CA GLU A 157 -3.03 -15.63 3.34
C GLU A 157 -2.89 -14.23 3.98
N GLU A 158 -1.66 -13.76 4.19
CA GLU A 158 -1.40 -12.43 4.79
C GLU A 158 -1.91 -11.27 3.90
N VAL A 159 -1.84 -11.41 2.60
CA VAL A 159 -2.25 -10.35 1.65
C VAL A 159 -3.71 -10.46 1.29
N MET A 160 -4.18 -11.64 0.84
CA MET A 160 -5.52 -11.79 0.27
C MET A 160 -6.63 -11.88 1.31
N ASN A 161 -6.35 -12.34 2.54
CA ASN A 161 -7.37 -12.30 3.59
C ASN A 161 -7.71 -10.86 3.99
N LEU A 162 -6.71 -9.96 4.04
CA LEU A 162 -6.97 -8.54 4.25
C LEU A 162 -7.70 -7.92 3.05
N HIS A 163 -7.28 -8.24 1.82
CA HIS A 163 -7.96 -7.80 0.60
C HIS A 163 -9.44 -8.15 0.62
N THR A 164 -9.74 -9.43 0.86
CA THR A 164 -11.12 -9.94 0.92
C THR A 164 -11.93 -9.26 2.04
N SER A 165 -11.30 -9.02 3.19
CA SER A 165 -11.96 -8.31 4.30
C SER A 165 -12.34 -6.88 3.93
N ILE A 166 -11.45 -6.13 3.28
CA ILE A 166 -11.71 -4.76 2.80
C ILE A 166 -12.78 -4.76 1.72
N PHE A 167 -12.68 -5.65 0.74
CA PHE A 167 -13.66 -5.75 -0.33
C PHE A 167 -15.07 -6.07 0.22
N ASN A 168 -15.18 -7.05 1.12
CA ASN A 168 -16.46 -7.44 1.69
C ASN A 168 -17.09 -6.36 2.58
N LYS A 169 -16.26 -5.57 3.30
CA LYS A 169 -16.76 -4.52 4.20
C LYS A 169 -17.11 -3.22 3.47
N PHE A 170 -16.34 -2.85 2.44
CA PHE A 170 -16.39 -1.51 1.86
C PHE A 170 -16.57 -1.49 0.34
N GLY A 171 -16.52 -2.63 -0.35
CA GLY A 171 -16.52 -2.71 -1.82
C GLY A 171 -15.27 -2.11 -2.46
N TYR A 172 -14.18 -1.98 -1.69
CA TYR A 172 -12.94 -1.35 -2.13
C TYR A 172 -11.89 -2.38 -2.53
N GLU A 173 -11.31 -2.24 -3.72
CA GLU A 173 -10.23 -3.09 -4.22
C GLU A 173 -8.87 -2.43 -3.97
N MET A 174 -8.03 -3.07 -3.15
CA MET A 174 -6.68 -2.61 -2.89
C MET A 174 -5.74 -2.99 -4.05
N LYS A 175 -4.95 -2.03 -4.52
CA LYS A 175 -3.96 -2.21 -5.62
C LYS A 175 -2.52 -2.17 -5.10
N TYR A 176 -2.29 -1.51 -3.98
CA TYR A 176 -0.97 -1.22 -3.43
C TYR A 176 -0.74 -2.00 -2.14
N MET A 177 0.49 -2.48 -1.97
CA MET A 177 0.90 -3.09 -0.73
C MET A 177 2.24 -2.55 -0.27
N ARG A 178 2.47 -2.56 1.04
CA ARG A 178 3.78 -2.28 1.63
C ARG A 178 4.20 -3.43 2.51
N PRO A 179 5.40 -4.02 2.27
CA PRO A 179 5.92 -5.07 3.13
C PRO A 179 6.11 -4.56 4.56
N PRO A 180 5.64 -5.30 5.58
CA PRO A 180 5.89 -4.95 6.97
C PRO A 180 7.36 -4.74 7.27
N LYS A 181 7.67 -3.72 8.06
CA LYS A 181 9.05 -3.36 8.47
C LYS A 181 9.98 -3.00 7.31
N GLY A 182 9.49 -2.91 6.08
CA GLY A 182 10.33 -2.79 4.90
C GLY A 182 11.15 -4.06 4.62
N GLU A 183 10.76 -5.20 5.17
CA GLU A 183 11.44 -6.48 4.96
C GLU A 183 10.83 -7.23 3.76
N TYR A 184 11.67 -7.57 2.79
CA TYR A 184 11.26 -8.27 1.59
C TYR A 184 12.37 -9.21 1.08
N SER A 185 12.03 -10.04 0.11
CA SER A 185 12.96 -10.82 -0.69
C SER A 185 12.54 -10.72 -2.15
N GLU A 186 13.42 -11.11 -3.08
CA GLU A 186 13.04 -11.19 -4.50
C GLU A 186 11.79 -12.07 -4.69
N SER A 187 11.77 -13.23 -4.04
CA SER A 187 10.64 -14.16 -4.09
C SER A 187 9.34 -13.53 -3.59
N SER A 188 9.37 -12.80 -2.46
CA SER A 188 8.18 -12.16 -1.92
C SER A 188 7.66 -11.02 -2.79
N LEU A 189 8.55 -10.19 -3.37
CA LEU A 189 8.16 -9.15 -4.33
C LEU A 189 7.50 -9.76 -5.58
N ALA A 190 8.16 -10.77 -6.17
CA ALA A 190 7.63 -11.45 -7.35
C ALA A 190 6.24 -12.04 -7.07
N TYR A 191 6.08 -12.69 -5.91
CA TYR A 191 4.81 -13.32 -5.58
C TYR A 191 3.70 -12.30 -5.34
N CYS A 192 3.94 -11.22 -4.60
CA CYS A 192 2.97 -10.14 -4.43
C CYS A 192 2.57 -9.51 -5.77
N ASN A 193 3.51 -9.35 -6.69
CA ASN A 193 3.22 -8.87 -8.04
C ASN A 193 2.29 -9.85 -8.80
N THR A 194 2.45 -11.18 -8.67
CA THR A 194 1.53 -12.18 -9.26
C THR A 194 0.12 -12.15 -8.64
N LEU A 195 -0.01 -11.65 -7.41
CA LEU A 195 -1.30 -11.42 -6.75
C LEU A 195 -1.99 -10.11 -7.22
N GLY A 196 -1.38 -9.38 -8.15
CA GLY A 196 -1.91 -8.13 -8.70
C GLY A 196 -1.54 -6.88 -7.89
N TYR A 197 -0.60 -6.99 -6.94
CA TYR A 197 -0.20 -5.84 -6.12
C TYR A 197 1.04 -5.13 -6.65
N THR A 198 0.99 -3.80 -6.62
CA THR A 198 2.17 -2.95 -6.74
C THR A 198 2.78 -2.73 -5.35
N THR A 199 4.02 -3.15 -5.16
CA THR A 199 4.75 -2.89 -3.91
C THR A 199 5.20 -1.44 -3.84
N VAL A 200 4.88 -0.77 -2.73
CA VAL A 200 5.24 0.64 -2.48
C VAL A 200 6.18 0.71 -1.28
N MET A 201 7.42 1.10 -1.55
CA MET A 201 8.42 1.45 -0.54
C MET A 201 8.41 2.97 -0.30
N TRP A 202 9.48 3.55 0.18
CA TRP A 202 9.59 4.99 0.47
C TRP A 202 10.99 5.53 0.14
N SER A 203 11.06 6.81 -0.10
CA SER A 203 12.33 7.53 -0.24
C SER A 203 12.61 8.50 0.91
N PHE A 204 11.64 8.61 1.84
CA PHE A 204 11.80 9.32 3.11
C PHE A 204 11.06 8.60 4.23
N ALA A 205 11.70 8.43 5.37
CA ALA A 205 11.11 8.03 6.66
C ALA A 205 11.97 8.58 7.80
N TYR A 206 11.41 8.65 9.00
CA TYR A 206 12.16 8.93 10.22
C TYR A 206 11.56 8.13 11.40
N ASP A 207 12.13 8.25 12.59
CA ASP A 207 11.76 7.48 13.78
C ASP A 207 10.51 8.03 14.50
N ASP A 208 9.43 8.31 13.74
CA ASP A 208 8.15 8.83 14.21
C ASP A 208 7.25 7.77 14.87
N TRP A 209 7.49 6.51 14.58
CA TRP A 209 6.78 5.35 15.11
C TRP A 209 7.12 5.03 16.57
N ASP A 210 8.22 5.56 17.10
CA ASP A 210 8.67 5.26 18.45
C ASP A 210 7.87 6.10 19.48
N GLU A 211 6.94 5.44 20.19
CA GLU A 211 6.10 6.08 21.19
C GLU A 211 6.89 6.76 22.32
N LYS A 212 8.10 6.25 22.59
CA LYS A 212 8.99 6.84 23.61
C LYS A 212 9.68 8.12 23.15
N LYS A 213 9.57 8.45 21.88
CA LYS A 213 10.21 9.58 21.24
C LYS A 213 9.20 10.64 20.75
N GLN A 214 8.05 10.73 21.35
CA GLN A 214 7.08 11.78 21.06
C GLN A 214 7.42 13.09 21.80
N GLY A 215 6.84 14.22 21.35
CA GLY A 215 7.14 15.57 21.87
C GLY A 215 8.36 16.21 21.19
N ARG A 216 8.70 15.76 19.97
CA ARG A 216 9.84 16.26 19.18
C ARG A 216 9.36 16.94 17.88
N GLU A 217 8.31 17.76 17.96
CA GLU A 217 7.67 18.37 16.79
C GLU A 217 8.67 19.15 15.90
N GLU A 218 9.56 19.95 16.48
CA GLU A 218 10.57 20.69 15.71
C GLU A 218 11.59 19.75 15.01
N TYR A 219 11.91 18.62 15.65
CA TYR A 219 12.73 17.60 15.01
C TYR A 219 11.99 16.97 13.83
N GLY A 220 10.72 16.64 13.98
CA GLY A 220 9.88 16.12 12.91
C GLY A 220 9.78 17.06 11.72
N LYS A 221 9.43 18.34 11.95
CA LYS A 221 9.41 19.40 10.93
C LYS A 221 10.73 19.48 10.18
N LYS A 222 11.84 19.60 10.92
CA LYS A 222 13.17 19.66 10.32
C LYS A 222 13.49 18.44 9.49
N LYS A 223 13.19 17.21 9.99
CA LYS A 223 13.44 15.96 9.25
C LYS A 223 12.64 15.90 7.95
N ILE A 224 11.38 16.26 7.97
CA ILE A 224 10.52 16.24 6.79
C ILE A 224 11.00 17.29 5.78
N LEU A 225 11.16 18.55 6.21
CA LEU A 225 11.47 19.66 5.30
C LEU A 225 12.88 19.58 4.72
N ASP A 226 13.89 19.23 5.51
CA ASP A 226 15.28 19.14 5.02
C ASP A 226 15.45 17.99 3.98
N ASN A 227 14.58 16.97 4.01
CA ASN A 227 14.73 15.79 3.18
C ASN A 227 13.65 15.65 2.10
N ILE A 228 12.78 16.63 1.95
CA ILE A 228 11.85 16.63 0.82
C ILE A 228 12.63 16.73 -0.50
N HIS A 229 12.23 15.99 -1.51
CA HIS A 229 12.89 15.94 -2.81
C HIS A 229 11.90 15.58 -3.91
N ASN A 230 12.30 15.78 -5.15
CA ASN A 230 11.49 15.46 -6.32
C ASN A 230 11.08 13.98 -6.30
N GLY A 231 9.83 13.68 -6.54
CA GLY A 231 9.30 12.32 -6.55
C GLY A 231 9.26 11.63 -5.18
N ALA A 232 9.36 12.37 -4.06
CA ALA A 232 9.43 11.77 -2.73
C ALA A 232 8.18 10.96 -2.39
N ILE A 233 8.36 9.69 -1.97
CA ILE A 233 7.35 8.92 -1.25
C ILE A 233 7.69 9.03 0.24
N LEU A 234 6.84 9.75 0.97
CA LEU A 234 6.99 10.00 2.40
C LEU A 234 6.31 8.88 3.19
N LEU A 235 7.06 8.14 4.00
CA LEU A 235 6.49 7.23 4.99
C LEU A 235 6.41 7.94 6.34
N LEU A 236 5.19 8.08 6.83
CA LEU A 236 4.85 8.53 8.18
C LEU A 236 4.00 7.45 8.88
N HIS A 237 3.84 7.56 10.20
CA HIS A 237 2.98 6.66 10.96
C HIS A 237 1.81 7.42 11.59
N GLY A 238 0.61 6.87 11.48
CA GLY A 238 -0.61 7.46 12.06
C GLY A 238 -0.63 7.44 13.58
N THR A 239 0.23 6.65 14.21
CA THR A 239 0.41 6.58 15.67
C THR A 239 1.24 7.71 16.24
N SER A 240 1.86 8.55 15.40
CA SER A 240 2.69 9.67 15.84
C SER A 240 1.86 10.88 16.23
N LYS A 241 1.92 11.26 17.51
CA LYS A 241 1.36 12.52 17.99
C LYS A 241 2.05 13.72 17.33
N ASP A 242 3.37 13.65 17.19
CA ASP A 242 4.15 14.73 16.59
C ASP A 242 3.72 14.97 15.14
N ASN A 243 3.59 13.91 14.34
CA ASN A 243 3.08 14.03 12.96
C ASN A 243 1.69 14.68 12.92
N SER A 244 0.77 14.26 13.77
CA SER A 244 -0.58 14.84 13.81
C SER A 244 -0.59 16.34 14.12
N ASN A 245 0.42 16.83 14.85
CA ASN A 245 0.56 18.23 15.22
C ASN A 245 1.25 19.07 14.15
N ILE A 246 2.23 18.49 13.44
CA ILE A 246 3.06 19.24 12.48
C ILE A 246 2.59 19.11 11.03
N LEU A 247 1.67 18.19 10.73
CA LEU A 247 1.30 17.85 9.36
C LEU A 247 0.82 19.05 8.54
N ASP A 248 -0.07 19.88 9.10
CA ASP A 248 -0.57 21.09 8.42
C ASP A 248 0.57 22.05 8.04
N TYR A 249 1.46 22.29 8.99
CA TYR A 249 2.64 23.14 8.77
C TYR A 249 3.53 22.54 7.67
N CYS A 250 3.87 21.26 7.77
CA CYS A 250 4.72 20.60 6.79
C CYS A 250 4.12 20.61 5.38
N ILE A 251 2.81 20.37 5.24
CA ILE A 251 2.13 20.42 3.94
C ILE A 251 2.24 21.82 3.32
N LYS A 252 1.98 22.86 4.09
CA LYS A 252 2.05 24.24 3.62
C LYS A 252 3.47 24.63 3.20
N GLU A 253 4.46 24.28 4.01
CA GLU A 253 5.86 24.57 3.67
C GLU A 253 6.35 23.80 2.44
N ILE A 254 5.98 22.52 2.31
CA ILE A 254 6.30 21.72 1.11
C ILE A 254 5.68 22.35 -0.15
N LYS A 255 4.42 22.81 -0.07
CA LYS A 255 3.78 23.56 -1.16
C LYS A 255 4.48 24.88 -1.46
N ASN A 256 4.90 25.62 -0.42
CA ASN A 256 5.66 26.89 -0.56
C ASN A 256 7.02 26.66 -1.24
N MET A 257 7.63 25.48 -1.05
CA MET A 257 8.86 25.08 -1.75
C MET A 257 8.62 24.67 -3.22
N GLY A 258 7.38 24.75 -3.69
CA GLY A 258 6.99 24.46 -5.08
C GLY A 258 6.76 22.98 -5.37
N TYR A 259 6.56 22.15 -4.36
CA TYR A 259 6.13 20.77 -4.53
C TYR A 259 4.60 20.65 -4.60
N GLU A 260 4.13 19.62 -5.27
CA GLU A 260 2.72 19.25 -5.40
C GLU A 260 2.47 17.89 -4.74
N PHE A 261 1.46 17.81 -3.87
CA PHE A 261 1.02 16.51 -3.35
C PHE A 261 0.14 15.80 -4.37
N ALA A 262 0.51 14.57 -4.69
CA ALA A 262 -0.20 13.74 -5.66
C ALA A 262 -0.59 12.38 -5.05
N SER A 263 -1.62 11.76 -5.62
CA SER A 263 -2.02 10.39 -5.30
C SER A 263 -1.01 9.38 -5.87
N LEU A 264 -0.87 8.20 -5.24
CA LEU A 264 -0.07 7.11 -5.82
C LEU A 264 -0.61 6.64 -7.19
N ASP A 265 -1.90 6.86 -7.50
CA ASP A 265 -2.45 6.58 -8.83
C ASP A 265 -1.89 7.51 -9.92
N GLU A 266 -1.29 8.64 -9.53
CA GLU A 266 -0.64 9.62 -10.40
C GLU A 266 0.90 9.51 -10.38
N PHE A 267 1.41 8.35 -9.90
CA PHE A 267 2.85 8.14 -9.75
C PHE A 267 3.56 8.18 -11.10
N GLU A 268 4.61 9.02 -11.18
CA GLU A 268 5.48 9.18 -12.34
C GLU A 268 6.88 8.66 -12.01
N LYS A 269 7.42 7.75 -12.85
CA LYS A 269 8.81 7.24 -12.74
C LYS A 269 9.82 8.16 -13.42
#